data_c4860f2526a96ac9fe3fb324b15dac3c
#
_entry.id   c4860f2526a96ac9fe3fb324b15dac3c
#
_cell.length_a   1.000
_cell.length_b   1.000
_cell.length_c   1.000
_cell.angle_alpha   90.00
_cell.angle_beta   90.00
_cell.angle_gamma   90.00
#
_symmetry.space_group_name_H-M   'P 1'
#
loop_
_entity.id
_entity.type
_entity.pdbx_description
1 polymer ?
#
loop_
_entity_poly.entity_id
_entity_poly.type
_entity_poly.pdbx_seq_one_letter_code
_entity_poly.pdbx_strand_id
1 'polypeptide(L)'
;KVAMFCTGGIRCEKSTNYLLSQGVEEVFHLKGGILKYLEEVPAADSTWQGACFVFDARVSVGHGLAEGPHQLCYACRRPILPEDRDRGEYEHGVSCHQCIEQTSQTDKNRFRERQKQILLSRARGEAHMTGFDGS
;
A
#
# COMPACT_ATOMS: atom_id res chain seq x y z
N LYS A 1 13.76 10.50 22.84
CA LYS A 1 13.04 11.30 21.82
C LYS A 1 12.43 10.38 20.79
N VAL A 2 11.12 10.48 20.58
CA VAL A 2 10.36 9.69 19.58
C VAL A 2 9.72 10.66 18.60
N ALA A 3 9.93 10.44 17.29
CA ALA A 3 9.21 11.14 16.23
C ALA A 3 8.45 10.11 15.40
N MET A 4 7.20 10.41 15.07
CA MET A 4 6.36 9.48 14.32
C MET A 4 5.49 10.21 13.29
N PHE A 5 5.03 9.46 12.30
CA PHE A 5 4.02 9.92 11.36
C PHE A 5 3.09 8.77 10.96
N CYS A 6 1.96 9.12 10.40
CA CYS A 6 1.07 8.19 9.72
C CYS A 6 0.44 8.90 8.52
N THR A 7 -0.44 8.27 7.80
CA THR A 7 -1.06 8.82 6.58
C THR A 7 -1.71 10.19 6.82
N GLY A 8 -2.64 10.29 7.78
CA GLY A 8 -3.42 11.51 8.05
C GLY A 8 -3.23 12.11 9.46
N GLY A 9 -2.31 11.61 10.27
CA GLY A 9 -2.02 12.14 11.63
C GLY A 9 -2.85 11.52 12.77
N ILE A 10 -4.07 11.06 12.54
CA ILE A 10 -5.03 10.62 13.59
C ILE A 10 -4.47 9.48 14.48
N ARG A 11 -3.81 8.49 13.88
CA ARG A 11 -3.19 7.38 14.64
C ARG A 11 -2.06 7.85 15.53
N CYS A 12 -1.31 8.86 15.05
CA CYS A 12 -0.20 9.44 15.80
C CYS A 12 -0.66 10.18 17.04
N GLU A 13 -1.81 10.86 17.03
CA GLU A 13 -2.37 11.53 18.22
C GLU A 13 -2.59 10.52 19.34
N LYS A 14 -3.20 9.38 19.04
CA LYS A 14 -3.41 8.32 20.04
C LYS A 14 -2.09 7.73 20.54
N SER A 15 -1.15 7.46 19.63
CA SER A 15 0.15 6.88 20.00
C SER A 15 0.99 7.84 20.80
N THR A 16 0.96 9.14 20.48
CA THR A 16 1.64 10.20 21.26
C THR A 16 1.10 10.27 22.68
N ASN A 17 -0.22 10.33 22.84
CA ASN A 17 -0.84 10.35 24.15
C ASN A 17 -0.51 9.11 24.98
N TYR A 18 -0.50 7.95 24.36
CA TYR A 18 -0.11 6.71 25.02
C TYR A 18 1.34 6.75 25.51
N LEU A 19 2.28 7.15 24.66
CA LEU A 19 3.70 7.23 25.04
C LEU A 19 3.95 8.26 26.15
N LEU A 20 3.30 9.41 26.08
CA LEU A 20 3.36 10.40 27.16
C LEU A 20 2.84 9.83 28.50
N SER A 21 1.74 9.06 28.46
CA SER A 21 1.20 8.39 29.67
C SER A 21 2.14 7.31 30.22
N GLN A 22 3.06 6.78 29.41
CA GLN A 22 4.10 5.83 29.82
C GLN A 22 5.40 6.51 30.28
N GLY A 23 5.41 7.85 30.42
CA GLY A 23 6.56 8.61 30.91
C GLY A 23 7.61 8.96 29.84
N VAL A 24 7.30 8.81 28.56
CA VAL A 24 8.18 9.28 27.48
C VAL A 24 7.99 10.78 27.29
N GLU A 25 8.96 11.61 27.69
CA GLU A 25 8.80 13.06 27.74
C GLU A 25 8.85 13.74 26.36
N GLU A 26 9.69 13.26 25.45
CA GLU A 26 9.91 13.86 24.12
C GLU A 26 9.25 13.02 23.01
N VAL A 27 7.97 13.26 22.77
CA VAL A 27 7.20 12.59 21.72
C VAL A 27 6.64 13.61 20.74
N PHE A 28 6.97 13.45 19.47
CA PHE A 28 6.57 14.34 18.38
C PHE A 28 5.82 13.55 17.30
N HIS A 29 4.85 14.17 16.67
CA HIS A 29 4.24 13.62 15.47
C HIS A 29 4.05 14.68 14.38
N LEU A 30 4.07 14.24 13.13
CA LEU A 30 3.90 15.10 11.98
C LEU A 30 2.44 15.56 11.88
N LYS A 31 2.23 16.88 12.02
CA LYS A 31 0.91 17.50 11.95
C LYS A 31 0.27 17.28 10.58
N GLY A 32 -0.95 16.71 10.56
CA GLY A 32 -1.65 16.36 9.32
C GLY A 32 -1.13 15.11 8.62
N GLY A 33 -0.09 14.45 9.17
CA GLY A 33 0.49 13.24 8.63
C GLY A 33 1.33 13.46 7.37
N ILE A 34 1.78 12.34 6.79
CA ILE A 34 2.70 12.39 5.63
C ILE A 34 2.03 12.91 4.36
N LEU A 35 0.71 12.71 4.18
CA LEU A 35 0.02 13.21 3.00
C LEU A 35 0.03 14.74 2.96
N LYS A 36 -0.25 15.39 4.08
CA LYS A 36 -0.19 16.85 4.17
C LYS A 36 1.22 17.38 3.92
N TYR A 37 2.24 16.70 4.44
CA TYR A 37 3.64 17.05 4.19
C TYR A 37 3.98 16.97 2.69
N LEU A 38 3.59 15.88 2.03
CA LEU A 38 3.85 15.69 0.60
C LEU A 38 3.06 16.67 -0.30
N GLU A 39 1.92 17.16 0.18
CA GLU A 39 1.11 18.15 -0.51
C GLU A 39 1.69 19.57 -0.38
N GLU A 40 2.09 19.96 0.82
CA GLU A 40 2.46 21.34 1.14
C GLU A 40 3.95 21.65 0.98
N VAL A 41 4.85 20.66 1.20
CA VAL A 41 6.30 20.88 1.14
C VAL A 41 6.81 20.66 -0.29
N PRO A 42 7.38 21.68 -0.94
CA PRO A 42 7.97 21.53 -2.26
C PRO A 42 9.04 20.44 -2.30
N ALA A 43 9.14 19.72 -3.41
CA ALA A 43 10.12 18.63 -3.56
C ALA A 43 11.58 19.09 -3.31
N ALA A 44 11.90 20.34 -3.65
CA ALA A 44 13.23 20.92 -3.42
C ALA A 44 13.59 21.10 -1.95
N ASP A 45 12.60 21.32 -1.09
CA ASP A 45 12.75 21.55 0.36
C ASP A 45 12.47 20.29 1.18
N SER A 46 12.02 19.23 0.54
CA SER A 46 11.60 17.99 1.18
C SER A 46 12.78 17.08 1.50
N THR A 47 12.74 16.47 2.68
CA THR A 47 13.66 15.39 3.07
C THR A 47 13.10 14.00 2.76
N TRP A 48 11.86 13.91 2.26
CA TRP A 48 11.24 12.63 1.88
C TRP A 48 11.83 12.11 0.58
N GLN A 49 12.16 10.81 0.56
CA GLN A 49 12.67 10.12 -0.62
C GLN A 49 11.76 8.93 -0.96
N GLY A 50 11.50 8.74 -2.25
CA GLY A 50 10.65 7.66 -2.75
C GLY A 50 9.15 7.97 -2.68
N ALA A 51 8.33 6.93 -2.79
CA ALA A 51 6.87 7.03 -2.77
C ALA A 51 6.29 6.57 -1.42
N CYS A 52 5.22 7.21 -0.99
CA CYS A 52 4.49 6.87 0.22
C CYS A 52 3.34 5.92 -0.11
N PHE A 53 3.28 4.76 0.55
CA PHE A 53 2.15 3.85 0.41
C PHE A 53 0.86 4.47 0.96
N VAL A 54 -0.22 4.34 0.20
CA VAL A 54 -1.58 4.76 0.58
C VAL A 54 -2.56 3.59 0.45
N PHE A 55 -3.65 3.64 1.21
CA PHE A 55 -4.64 2.56 1.27
C PHE A 55 -5.82 2.78 0.31
N ASP A 56 -5.57 3.46 -0.81
CA ASP A 56 -6.57 3.69 -1.85
C ASP A 56 -6.09 3.16 -3.23
N ALA A 57 -6.85 3.45 -4.29
CA ALA A 57 -6.57 2.94 -5.63
C ALA A 57 -5.23 3.39 -6.21
N ARG A 58 -4.67 4.51 -5.74
CA ARG A 58 -3.37 5.03 -6.18
C ARG A 58 -2.18 4.17 -5.71
N VAL A 59 -2.36 3.35 -4.68
CA VAL A 59 -1.34 2.50 -4.05
C VAL A 59 -0.16 3.26 -3.45
N SER A 60 0.41 4.23 -4.16
CA SER A 60 1.47 5.10 -3.65
C SER A 60 1.37 6.50 -4.22
N VAL A 61 1.89 7.48 -3.46
CA VAL A 61 1.94 8.89 -3.88
C VAL A 61 3.31 9.48 -3.58
N GLY A 62 3.71 10.45 -4.38
CA GLY A 62 4.89 11.29 -4.20
C GLY A 62 4.52 12.71 -3.83
N HIS A 63 5.46 13.66 -4.04
CA HIS A 63 5.25 15.08 -3.84
C HIS A 63 4.09 15.63 -4.69
N GLY A 64 3.33 16.57 -4.14
CA GLY A 64 2.12 17.08 -4.75
C GLY A 64 1.00 16.04 -4.84
N LEU A 65 1.10 14.95 -4.07
CA LEU A 65 0.20 13.79 -4.10
C LEU A 65 0.10 13.14 -5.49
N ALA A 66 1.10 13.33 -6.34
CA ALA A 66 1.20 12.67 -7.64
C ALA A 66 1.20 11.15 -7.45
N GLU A 67 0.42 10.44 -8.28
CA GLU A 67 0.35 8.99 -8.25
C GLU A 67 1.71 8.36 -8.54
N GLY A 68 2.11 7.43 -7.69
CA GLY A 68 3.37 6.71 -7.83
C GLY A 68 3.25 5.50 -8.78
N PRO A 69 4.38 4.84 -9.10
CA PRO A 69 4.40 3.74 -10.08
C PRO A 69 3.90 2.42 -9.53
N HIS A 70 3.65 2.33 -8.22
CA HIS A 70 3.35 1.07 -7.56
C HIS A 70 1.96 0.54 -7.87
N GLN A 71 1.86 -0.78 -7.93
CA GLN A 71 0.62 -1.52 -8.03
C GLN A 71 0.51 -2.51 -6.86
N LEU A 72 -0.68 -3.02 -6.57
CA LEU A 72 -0.83 -4.05 -5.54
C LEU A 72 -0.57 -5.45 -6.11
N CYS A 73 0.16 -6.25 -5.36
CA CYS A 73 0.07 -7.70 -5.52
C CYS A 73 -1.30 -8.16 -5.01
N TYR A 74 -2.16 -8.68 -5.89
CA TYR A 74 -3.52 -9.10 -5.51
C TYR A 74 -3.58 -10.38 -4.65
N ALA A 75 -2.44 -11.02 -4.38
CA ALA A 75 -2.33 -12.09 -3.40
C ALA A 75 -2.06 -11.55 -1.99
N CYS A 76 -0.92 -10.87 -1.79
CA CYS A 76 -0.48 -10.42 -0.45
C CYS A 76 -0.81 -8.96 -0.13
N ARG A 77 -1.33 -8.19 -1.08
CA ARG A 77 -1.68 -6.76 -0.94
C ARG A 77 -0.50 -5.82 -0.67
N ARG A 78 0.73 -6.28 -0.86
CA ARG A 78 1.92 -5.44 -0.78
C ARG A 78 2.12 -4.69 -2.10
N PRO A 79 2.67 -3.46 -2.06
CA PRO A 79 3.02 -2.72 -3.28
C PRO A 79 4.18 -3.41 -4.01
N ILE A 80 4.08 -3.42 -5.33
CA ILE A 80 5.10 -3.91 -6.26
C ILE A 80 5.32 -2.86 -7.34
N LEU A 81 6.52 -2.82 -7.90
CA LEU A 81 6.83 -1.99 -9.06
C LEU A 81 6.41 -2.69 -10.37
N PRO A 82 6.21 -1.95 -11.46
CA PRO A 82 5.90 -2.54 -12.76
C PRO A 82 6.90 -3.61 -13.19
N GLU A 83 8.19 -3.37 -13.01
CA GLU A 83 9.27 -4.31 -13.32
C GLU A 83 9.26 -5.60 -12.49
N ASP A 84 8.65 -5.59 -11.32
CA ASP A 84 8.47 -6.81 -10.51
C ASP A 84 7.52 -7.82 -11.16
N ARG A 85 6.72 -7.38 -12.15
CA ARG A 85 5.81 -8.24 -12.90
C ARG A 85 6.52 -9.09 -13.95
N ASP A 86 7.72 -8.68 -14.35
CA ASP A 86 8.55 -9.42 -15.32
C ASP A 86 9.38 -10.53 -14.64
N ARG A 87 9.33 -10.59 -13.31
CA ARG A 87 10.04 -11.61 -12.52
C ARG A 87 9.32 -12.95 -12.58
N GLY A 88 10.09 -14.04 -12.58
CA GLY A 88 9.55 -15.40 -12.59
C GLY A 88 8.67 -15.76 -11.37
N GLU A 89 8.81 -15.02 -10.28
CA GLU A 89 8.00 -15.19 -9.06
C GLU A 89 6.61 -14.56 -9.17
N TYR A 90 6.39 -13.71 -10.21
CA TYR A 90 5.12 -13.03 -10.36
C TYR A 90 4.13 -13.88 -11.15
N GLU A 91 3.00 -14.13 -10.53
CA GLU A 91 1.80 -14.67 -11.17
C GLU A 91 0.61 -13.78 -10.76
N HIS A 92 -0.04 -13.16 -11.75
CA HIS A 92 -1.11 -12.18 -11.49
C HIS A 92 -2.19 -12.72 -10.56
N GLY A 93 -2.41 -12.05 -9.44
CA GLY A 93 -3.38 -12.43 -8.42
C GLY A 93 -3.00 -13.65 -7.56
N VAL A 94 -1.84 -14.25 -7.77
CA VAL A 94 -1.41 -15.49 -7.11
C VAL A 94 -0.14 -15.32 -6.28
N SER A 95 0.89 -14.65 -6.83
CA SER A 95 2.17 -14.45 -6.14
C SER A 95 2.94 -13.25 -6.66
N CYS A 96 3.89 -12.78 -5.86
CA CYS A 96 4.98 -11.88 -6.25
C CYS A 96 6.25 -12.28 -5.49
N HIS A 97 7.40 -11.67 -5.82
CA HIS A 97 8.67 -11.93 -5.18
C HIS A 97 8.64 -11.82 -3.63
N GLN A 98 7.73 -11.00 -3.09
CA GLN A 98 7.61 -10.80 -1.64
C GLN A 98 6.78 -11.89 -0.93
N CYS A 99 5.96 -12.64 -1.64
CA CYS A 99 5.04 -13.60 -1.01
C CYS A 99 5.13 -15.03 -1.55
N ILE A 100 5.88 -15.28 -2.61
CA ILE A 100 5.93 -16.59 -3.26
C ILE A 100 6.34 -17.72 -2.32
N GLU A 101 7.29 -17.46 -1.41
CA GLU A 101 7.78 -18.43 -0.43
C GLU A 101 6.83 -18.57 0.78
N GLN A 102 6.07 -17.50 1.08
CA GLN A 102 5.15 -17.48 2.23
C GLN A 102 3.78 -18.06 1.91
N THR A 103 3.47 -18.23 0.62
CA THR A 103 2.16 -18.69 0.16
C THR A 103 2.18 -20.18 -0.11
N SER A 104 1.34 -20.95 0.59
CA SER A 104 1.23 -22.40 0.40
C SER A 104 0.74 -22.77 -1.01
N GLN A 105 1.07 -23.98 -1.47
CA GLN A 105 0.56 -24.46 -2.76
C GLN A 105 -0.98 -24.51 -2.80
N THR A 106 -1.60 -24.84 -1.68
CA THR A 106 -3.07 -24.82 -1.53
C THR A 106 -3.63 -23.43 -1.74
N ASP A 107 -3.01 -22.40 -1.14
CA ASP A 107 -3.43 -21.02 -1.32
C ASP A 107 -3.20 -20.52 -2.75
N LYS A 108 -2.08 -20.88 -3.37
CA LYS A 108 -1.81 -20.56 -4.79
C LYS A 108 -2.90 -21.14 -5.71
N ASN A 109 -3.30 -22.38 -5.47
CA ASN A 109 -4.38 -23.02 -6.24
C ASN A 109 -5.73 -22.31 -6.03
N ARG A 110 -6.05 -21.93 -4.79
CA ARG A 110 -7.26 -21.14 -4.47
C ARG A 110 -7.23 -19.76 -5.14
N PHE A 111 -6.07 -19.10 -5.18
CA PHE A 111 -5.92 -17.80 -5.84
C PHE A 111 -6.06 -17.92 -7.37
N ARG A 112 -5.53 -18.98 -7.98
CA ARG A 112 -5.72 -19.25 -9.42
C ARG A 112 -7.20 -19.46 -9.76
N GLU A 113 -7.91 -20.23 -8.94
CA GLU A 113 -9.34 -20.41 -9.14
C GLU A 113 -10.12 -19.10 -9.01
N ARG A 114 -9.79 -18.26 -8.03
CA ARG A 114 -10.36 -16.90 -7.92
C ARG A 114 -10.11 -16.07 -9.19
N GLN A 115 -8.88 -16.06 -9.71
CA GLN A 115 -8.57 -15.33 -10.94
C GLN A 115 -9.34 -15.85 -12.14
N LYS A 116 -9.50 -17.17 -12.27
CA LYS A 116 -10.33 -17.78 -13.30
C LYS A 116 -11.79 -17.31 -13.22
N GLN A 117 -12.36 -17.26 -12.02
CA GLN A 117 -13.74 -16.78 -11.81
C GLN A 117 -13.87 -15.28 -12.16
N ILE A 118 -12.89 -14.44 -11.82
CA ILE A 118 -12.86 -13.02 -12.21
C ILE A 118 -12.85 -12.88 -13.74
N LEU A 119 -12.02 -13.62 -14.45
CA LEU A 119 -11.96 -13.59 -15.91
C LEU A 119 -13.26 -14.07 -16.56
N LEU A 120 -13.87 -15.13 -16.03
CA LEU A 120 -15.15 -15.62 -16.50
C LEU A 120 -16.29 -14.61 -16.29
N SER A 121 -16.33 -13.94 -15.14
CA SER A 121 -17.29 -12.88 -14.84
C SER A 121 -17.14 -11.70 -15.81
N ARG A 122 -15.91 -11.23 -16.03
CA ARG A 122 -15.62 -10.17 -17.02
C ARG A 122 -16.03 -10.56 -18.43
N ALA A 123 -15.76 -11.79 -18.85
CA ALA A 123 -16.16 -12.29 -20.17
C ALA A 123 -17.69 -12.31 -20.38
N ARG A 124 -18.46 -12.42 -19.30
CA ARG A 124 -19.94 -12.35 -19.31
C ARG A 124 -20.49 -10.93 -19.19
N GLY A 125 -19.63 -9.93 -18.99
CA GLY A 125 -20.05 -8.54 -18.71
C GLY A 125 -20.65 -8.35 -17.31
N GLU A 126 -20.39 -9.28 -16.38
CA GLU A 126 -20.85 -9.22 -15.00
C GLU A 126 -19.79 -8.59 -14.09
N ALA A 127 -20.18 -7.68 -13.19
CA ALA A 127 -19.26 -7.17 -12.17
C ALA A 127 -18.94 -8.27 -11.15
N HIS A 128 -17.66 -8.57 -10.94
CA HIS A 128 -17.26 -9.48 -9.88
C HIS A 128 -17.48 -8.82 -8.51
N MET A 129 -18.02 -9.56 -7.54
CA MET A 129 -18.43 -9.06 -6.21
C MET A 129 -17.32 -8.40 -5.38
N THR A 130 -16.08 -8.41 -5.82
CA THR A 130 -14.95 -7.81 -5.10
C THR A 130 -14.77 -6.32 -5.31
N GLY A 131 -15.58 -5.64 -6.16
CA GLY A 131 -15.59 -4.17 -6.29
C GLY A 131 -14.26 -3.49 -6.64
N PHE A 132 -13.19 -4.22 -6.85
CA PHE A 132 -11.88 -3.75 -7.28
C PHE A 132 -11.66 -4.14 -8.74
N ASP A 133 -12.35 -3.44 -9.63
CA ASP A 133 -11.98 -3.42 -11.04
C ASP A 133 -10.75 -2.52 -11.19
N GLY A 134 -9.59 -3.10 -10.98
CA GLY A 134 -8.34 -2.50 -11.40
C GLY A 134 -8.30 -2.49 -12.92
N SER A 135 -8.80 -1.42 -13.52
CA SER A 135 -8.53 -1.04 -14.90
C SER A 135 -7.09 -0.61 -15.05
#